data_4a170a7a9768134facb3e6435fdd9c64
#
_entry.id   4a170a7a9768134facb3e6435fdd9c64
#
_cell.length_a   1.000
_cell.length_b   1.000
_cell.length_c   1.000
_cell.angle_alpha   90.00
_cell.angle_beta   90.00
_cell.angle_gamma   90.00
#
_symmetry.space_group_name_H-M   'P 1'
#
loop_
_entity.id
_entity.type
_entity.pdbx_description
1 polymer ?
#
loop_
_entity_poly.entity_id
_entity_poly.type
_entity_poly.pdbx_seq_one_letter_code
_entity_poly.pdbx_strand_id
1 'polypeptide(L)'
;MKNIYLSLLFLSLCTLNICSPRNKFLFLNVLNKAVLADNCKDLTFLPIKENVKIMGRYYQKNDITWVVHSGSAVEFYATGNSAQVVIAGGNSIYNDERYRPRFGVYVDDKLVEDKIMDQLEHTVELFKGTTEKTVKVKVMLLSEANNGGVGVKSININSCNETPIKPVEKKKLRIEFIGDSITAGYGVEAPNQYENFKTSTENFSMSYAYLAAKKLDADYSIVCYSGHGIISGYSTGDKNPDQVVPDVYTKISKNEEYPGEWDFENNQNDVIFINLGTNDLNYVSKEPATRNDEFIQEYVNFLTLIREKNPQSYIVCTVGIMGGGDEIYPLIEKAVELVGDKKISSYKSQTQNMNDGLGADWHPSKITQTYNSYVVSDKICNAIGIESDQVGLDVAADSVYDVSKNEANGASMSFWVGYDKSFWINTGMGGKEVTDIEAKCSGIKLKKGGVYILEFEHNSYKETEVPVILRGKDKVHFKDSVKTSNNKTKYSKEITIEENDDNAEIVYQLGTLDSFQFTLSNIKLTKIK
;
A
#
# COMPACT_ATOMS: atom_id res chain seq x y z
N MET A 1 -45.82 -7.06 -33.33
CA MET A 1 -47.00 -6.42 -33.96
C MET A 1 -47.00 -4.89 -33.75
N LYS A 2 -46.79 -4.32 -32.58
CA LYS A 2 -46.75 -2.85 -32.38
C LYS A 2 -45.69 -2.11 -33.23
N ASN A 3 -44.50 -2.70 -33.41
CA ASN A 3 -43.42 -2.07 -34.19
C ASN A 3 -43.64 -2.09 -35.69
N ILE A 4 -44.37 -3.09 -36.21
CA ILE A 4 -44.74 -3.15 -37.62
C ILE A 4 -45.76 -2.06 -37.95
N TYR A 5 -46.72 -1.79 -37.05
CA TYR A 5 -47.71 -0.72 -37.22
C TYR A 5 -47.07 0.68 -37.18
N LEU A 6 -46.06 0.91 -36.30
CA LEU A 6 -45.33 2.18 -36.24
C LEU A 6 -44.49 2.41 -37.51
N SER A 7 -43.86 1.37 -38.03
CA SER A 7 -43.04 1.42 -39.25
C SER A 7 -43.93 1.68 -40.50
N LEU A 8 -45.11 1.04 -40.58
CA LEU A 8 -46.07 1.26 -41.65
C LEU A 8 -46.71 2.66 -41.59
N LEU A 9 -47.03 3.17 -40.41
CA LEU A 9 -47.54 4.53 -40.21
C LEU A 9 -46.52 5.59 -40.64
N PHE A 10 -45.22 5.37 -40.35
CA PHE A 10 -44.16 6.29 -40.74
C PHE A 10 -43.84 6.24 -42.24
N LEU A 11 -43.86 5.06 -42.87
CA LEU A 11 -43.75 4.96 -44.32
C LEU A 11 -44.84 5.74 -45.02
N SER A 12 -46.09 5.68 -44.51
CA SER A 12 -47.22 6.42 -45.05
C SER A 12 -47.07 7.96 -44.87
N LEU A 13 -46.51 8.41 -43.75
CA LEU A 13 -46.23 9.81 -43.46
C LEU A 13 -45.04 10.37 -44.26
N CYS A 14 -44.04 9.54 -44.55
CA CYS A 14 -42.89 9.92 -45.37
C CYS A 14 -43.22 10.00 -46.87
N THR A 15 -44.18 9.20 -47.37
CA THR A 15 -44.65 9.27 -48.75
C THR A 15 -45.52 10.51 -49.01
N LEU A 16 -46.08 11.12 -47.96
CA LEU A 16 -46.89 12.34 -48.06
C LEU A 16 -46.08 13.66 -47.97
N ASN A 17 -44.71 13.60 -47.92
CA ASN A 17 -43.84 14.78 -47.84
C ASN A 17 -44.08 15.72 -46.63
N ILE A 18 -44.75 15.28 -45.59
CA ILE A 18 -45.16 16.10 -44.44
C ILE A 18 -44.04 16.25 -43.38
N CYS A 19 -42.97 15.42 -43.44
CA CYS A 19 -41.87 15.49 -42.48
C CYS A 19 -40.67 16.25 -43.02
N SER A 20 -40.15 17.21 -42.25
CA SER A 20 -38.89 17.87 -42.55
C SER A 20 -37.70 16.89 -42.51
N PRO A 21 -36.60 17.14 -43.25
CA PRO A 21 -35.42 16.26 -43.22
C PRO A 21 -34.87 16.03 -41.80
N ARG A 22 -35.03 16.98 -40.91
CA ARG A 22 -34.59 16.92 -39.51
C ARG A 22 -35.41 15.93 -38.68
N ASN A 23 -36.73 15.89 -38.93
CA ASN A 23 -37.65 14.94 -38.27
C ASN A 23 -37.47 13.52 -38.81
N LYS A 24 -37.14 13.34 -40.08
CA LYS A 24 -36.81 12.03 -40.68
C LYS A 24 -35.54 11.47 -40.04
N PHE A 25 -34.51 12.30 -39.84
CA PHE A 25 -33.25 11.88 -39.21
C PHE A 25 -33.42 11.52 -37.72
N LEU A 26 -34.21 12.31 -36.99
CA LEU A 26 -34.56 12.03 -35.59
C LEU A 26 -35.34 10.72 -35.44
N PHE A 27 -36.29 10.47 -36.28
CA PHE A 27 -37.14 9.27 -36.22
C PHE A 27 -36.38 8.01 -36.67
N LEU A 28 -35.51 8.11 -37.69
CA LEU A 28 -34.62 7.02 -38.09
C LEU A 28 -33.66 6.66 -36.97
N ASN A 29 -33.12 7.65 -36.25
CA ASN A 29 -32.27 7.42 -35.08
C ASN A 29 -33.05 6.77 -33.92
N VAL A 30 -34.30 7.14 -33.68
CA VAL A 30 -35.14 6.52 -32.65
C VAL A 30 -35.55 5.09 -33.06
N LEU A 31 -35.87 4.85 -34.33
CA LEU A 31 -36.14 3.52 -34.85
C LEU A 31 -34.90 2.62 -34.79
N ASN A 32 -33.74 3.10 -35.23
CA ASN A 32 -32.51 2.36 -35.14
C ASN A 32 -32.13 2.04 -33.69
N LYS A 33 -32.33 2.98 -32.75
CA LYS A 33 -32.16 2.71 -31.31
C LYS A 33 -33.16 1.68 -30.77
N ALA A 34 -34.45 1.74 -31.23
CA ALA A 34 -35.46 0.79 -30.82
C ALA A 34 -35.21 -0.62 -31.39
N VAL A 35 -34.73 -0.71 -32.65
CA VAL A 35 -34.39 -1.99 -33.30
C VAL A 35 -33.11 -2.58 -32.68
N LEU A 36 -32.14 -1.74 -32.29
CA LEU A 36 -30.96 -2.18 -31.55
C LEU A 36 -31.29 -2.67 -30.13
N ALA A 37 -32.25 -2.02 -29.46
CA ALA A 37 -32.74 -2.45 -28.15
C ALA A 37 -33.47 -3.81 -28.18
N ASP A 38 -34.11 -4.16 -29.28
CA ASP A 38 -34.80 -5.45 -29.45
C ASP A 38 -33.82 -6.64 -29.69
N ASN A 39 -32.53 -6.37 -29.96
CA ASN A 39 -31.51 -7.38 -30.17
C ASN A 39 -30.57 -7.63 -28.95
N CYS A 40 -30.72 -6.86 -27.87
CA CYS A 40 -29.95 -7.08 -26.67
C CYS A 40 -30.44 -8.31 -25.91
N LYS A 41 -29.51 -9.08 -25.36
CA LYS A 41 -29.80 -10.34 -24.65
C LYS A 41 -29.29 -10.25 -23.23
N ASP A 42 -29.97 -10.93 -22.32
CA ASP A 42 -29.44 -11.23 -20.99
C ASP A 42 -28.48 -12.42 -21.10
N LEU A 43 -27.25 -12.20 -20.77
CA LEU A 43 -26.14 -13.15 -20.85
C LEU A 43 -25.56 -13.39 -19.48
N THR A 44 -25.23 -14.65 -19.18
CA THR A 44 -24.58 -15.04 -17.91
C THR A 44 -23.23 -15.65 -18.22
N PHE A 45 -22.21 -15.16 -17.52
CA PHE A 45 -20.81 -15.60 -17.66
C PHE A 45 -20.28 -16.17 -16.34
N LEU A 46 -19.49 -17.23 -16.47
CA LEU A 46 -18.73 -17.78 -15.34
C LEU A 46 -17.44 -16.98 -15.14
N PRO A 47 -16.97 -16.85 -13.90
CA PRO A 47 -15.73 -16.13 -13.56
C PRO A 47 -14.47 -16.99 -13.82
N ILE A 48 -14.31 -17.46 -15.05
CA ILE A 48 -13.16 -18.26 -15.52
C ILE A 48 -12.14 -17.39 -16.26
N LYS A 49 -10.92 -17.89 -16.45
CA LYS A 49 -9.77 -17.11 -17.02
C LYS A 49 -10.05 -16.51 -18.40
N GLU A 50 -10.96 -17.10 -19.16
CA GLU A 50 -11.39 -16.61 -20.46
C GLU A 50 -12.21 -15.32 -20.37
N ASN A 51 -12.93 -15.15 -19.30
CA ASN A 51 -13.85 -14.03 -19.06
C ASN A 51 -13.27 -12.98 -18.12
N VAL A 52 -12.41 -13.40 -17.19
CA VAL A 52 -11.91 -12.54 -16.11
C VAL A 52 -10.42 -12.75 -15.85
N LYS A 53 -9.76 -11.71 -15.37
CA LYS A 53 -8.45 -11.81 -14.75
C LYS A 53 -8.63 -12.12 -13.26
N ILE A 54 -7.93 -13.13 -12.75
CA ILE A 54 -7.90 -13.46 -11.33
C ILE A 54 -6.58 -12.95 -10.75
N MET A 55 -6.68 -12.14 -9.71
CA MET A 55 -5.56 -11.55 -8.97
C MET A 55 -5.34 -12.32 -7.68
N GLY A 56 -4.08 -12.70 -7.38
CA GLY A 56 -3.70 -13.43 -6.17
C GLY A 56 -4.12 -14.90 -6.19
N ARG A 57 -4.06 -15.54 -5.00
CA ARG A 57 -4.45 -16.95 -4.84
C ARG A 57 -5.95 -17.10 -4.82
N TYR A 58 -6.45 -18.14 -5.44
CA TYR A 58 -7.88 -18.42 -5.60
C TYR A 58 -8.15 -19.91 -5.56
N TYR A 59 -9.40 -20.27 -5.26
CA TYR A 59 -9.91 -21.64 -5.29
C TYR A 59 -11.10 -21.71 -6.24
N GLN A 60 -11.16 -22.73 -7.10
CA GLN A 60 -12.29 -22.95 -7.99
C GLN A 60 -13.04 -24.22 -7.62
N LYS A 61 -14.35 -24.08 -7.42
CA LYS A 61 -15.26 -25.19 -7.13
C LYS A 61 -16.67 -24.86 -7.55
N ASN A 62 -17.36 -25.79 -8.23
CA ASN A 62 -18.76 -25.66 -8.66
C ASN A 62 -19.02 -24.38 -9.48
N ASP A 63 -18.13 -24.08 -10.46
CA ASP A 63 -18.18 -22.90 -11.31
C ASP A 63 -18.04 -21.55 -10.57
N ILE A 64 -17.70 -21.58 -9.29
CA ILE A 64 -17.45 -20.39 -8.47
C ILE A 64 -15.93 -20.20 -8.35
N THR A 65 -15.47 -18.97 -8.58
CA THR A 65 -14.10 -18.55 -8.29
C THR A 65 -14.06 -17.85 -6.93
N TRP A 66 -13.45 -18.52 -5.94
CA TRP A 66 -13.27 -18.04 -4.58
C TRP A 66 -11.98 -17.24 -4.46
N VAL A 67 -12.07 -16.00 -4.04
CA VAL A 67 -10.94 -15.16 -3.63
C VAL A 67 -10.74 -15.33 -2.14
N VAL A 68 -9.51 -15.76 -1.74
CA VAL A 68 -9.29 -16.38 -0.41
C VAL A 68 -8.16 -15.74 0.39
N HIS A 69 -7.49 -14.73 -0.13
CA HIS A 69 -6.48 -13.92 0.57
C HIS A 69 -6.82 -12.45 0.47
N SER A 70 -6.29 -11.65 1.41
CA SER A 70 -6.36 -10.18 1.36
C SER A 70 -6.01 -9.69 -0.04
N GLY A 71 -6.86 -8.87 -0.65
CA GLY A 71 -6.63 -8.32 -1.97
C GLY A 71 -6.81 -9.26 -3.14
N SER A 72 -6.99 -10.58 -2.94
CA SER A 72 -7.36 -11.46 -4.06
C SER A 72 -8.64 -10.95 -4.72
N ALA A 73 -8.66 -10.93 -6.05
CA ALA A 73 -9.72 -10.26 -6.79
C ALA A 73 -10.06 -10.95 -8.12
N VAL A 74 -11.26 -10.67 -8.60
CA VAL A 74 -11.72 -10.97 -9.97
C VAL A 74 -11.90 -9.64 -10.70
N GLU A 75 -11.24 -9.47 -11.85
CA GLU A 75 -11.25 -8.24 -12.64
C GLU A 75 -11.68 -8.50 -14.09
N PHE A 76 -12.60 -7.68 -14.61
CA PHE A 76 -13.11 -7.82 -15.98
C PHE A 76 -13.64 -6.49 -16.52
N TYR A 77 -13.76 -6.42 -17.85
CA TYR A 77 -14.58 -5.38 -18.50
C TYR A 77 -15.96 -5.95 -18.80
N ALA A 78 -17.01 -5.19 -18.49
CA ALA A 78 -18.38 -5.47 -18.86
C ALA A 78 -18.91 -4.40 -19.81
N THR A 79 -19.48 -4.83 -20.96
CA THR A 79 -20.06 -3.95 -21.98
C THR A 79 -21.52 -4.27 -22.15
N GLY A 80 -22.42 -3.30 -21.94
CA GLY A 80 -23.86 -3.52 -22.08
C GLY A 80 -24.71 -2.35 -21.59
N ASN A 81 -26.02 -2.57 -21.57
CA ASN A 81 -27.00 -1.64 -21.01
C ASN A 81 -27.09 -1.78 -19.48
N SER A 82 -26.90 -2.99 -18.96
CA SER A 82 -26.80 -3.24 -17.52
C SER A 82 -25.87 -4.41 -17.24
N ALA A 83 -25.28 -4.42 -16.04
CA ALA A 83 -24.51 -5.54 -15.54
C ALA A 83 -24.69 -5.67 -14.03
N GLN A 84 -24.60 -6.91 -13.55
CA GLN A 84 -24.56 -7.27 -12.13
C GLN A 84 -23.63 -8.45 -11.90
N VAL A 85 -23.08 -8.55 -10.69
CA VAL A 85 -22.27 -9.69 -10.24
C VAL A 85 -22.95 -10.36 -9.05
N VAL A 86 -22.95 -11.69 -9.05
CA VAL A 86 -23.44 -12.50 -7.93
C VAL A 86 -22.25 -12.99 -7.12
N ILE A 87 -22.20 -12.59 -5.85
CA ILE A 87 -21.19 -12.95 -4.87
C ILE A 87 -21.72 -14.07 -4.01
N ALA A 88 -20.94 -15.14 -3.85
CA ALA A 88 -21.25 -16.28 -2.98
C ALA A 88 -20.53 -16.14 -1.63
N GLY A 89 -21.23 -16.43 -0.54
CA GLY A 89 -20.67 -16.58 0.80
C GLY A 89 -20.34 -18.04 1.11
N GLY A 90 -19.19 -18.27 1.72
CA GLY A 90 -18.75 -19.56 2.23
C GLY A 90 -19.27 -19.85 3.65
N ASN A 91 -18.67 -20.85 4.31
CA ASN A 91 -19.04 -21.23 5.69
C ASN A 91 -18.81 -20.12 6.71
N SER A 92 -17.88 -19.21 6.44
CA SER A 92 -17.54 -18.07 7.32
C SER A 92 -18.68 -17.08 7.52
N ILE A 93 -19.75 -17.10 6.70
CA ILE A 93 -20.96 -16.27 6.95
C ILE A 93 -21.66 -16.62 8.27
N TYR A 94 -21.43 -17.82 8.79
CA TYR A 94 -21.99 -18.29 10.06
C TYR A 94 -21.13 -17.94 11.28
N ASN A 95 -19.94 -17.38 11.08
CA ASN A 95 -19.07 -16.90 12.16
C ASN A 95 -19.69 -15.69 12.88
N ASP A 96 -19.11 -15.33 14.04
CA ASP A 96 -19.38 -14.03 14.67
C ASP A 96 -19.14 -12.90 13.65
N GLU A 97 -19.98 -11.89 13.67
CA GLU A 97 -19.94 -10.77 12.72
C GLU A 97 -18.55 -10.12 12.61
N ARG A 98 -17.80 -10.10 13.71
CA ARG A 98 -16.42 -9.55 13.77
C ARG A 98 -15.43 -10.28 12.86
N TYR A 99 -15.74 -11.52 12.48
CA TYR A 99 -14.84 -12.44 11.75
C TYR A 99 -15.43 -12.90 10.41
N ARG A 100 -16.47 -12.26 9.91
CA ARG A 100 -17.00 -12.55 8.58
C ARG A 100 -16.19 -11.85 7.50
N PRO A 101 -16.00 -12.44 6.30
CA PRO A 101 -15.22 -11.82 5.25
C PRO A 101 -15.84 -10.51 4.78
N ARG A 102 -14.99 -9.50 4.55
CA ARG A 102 -15.36 -8.20 3.96
C ARG A 102 -14.88 -8.15 2.53
N PHE A 103 -15.73 -7.69 1.61
CA PHE A 103 -15.37 -7.50 0.22
C PHE A 103 -15.79 -6.12 -0.30
N GLY A 104 -15.07 -5.68 -1.34
CA GLY A 104 -15.40 -4.46 -2.08
C GLY A 104 -15.65 -4.75 -3.55
N VAL A 105 -16.63 -4.06 -4.14
CA VAL A 105 -16.85 -4.06 -5.59
C VAL A 105 -16.55 -2.66 -6.12
N TYR A 106 -15.71 -2.60 -7.14
CA TYR A 106 -15.27 -1.36 -7.76
C TYR A 106 -15.72 -1.33 -9.22
N VAL A 107 -16.24 -0.19 -9.66
CA VAL A 107 -16.57 0.11 -11.07
C VAL A 107 -15.79 1.35 -11.49
N ASP A 108 -14.95 1.23 -12.52
CA ASP A 108 -14.04 2.27 -12.97
C ASP A 108 -13.22 2.89 -11.80
N ASP A 109 -12.65 1.98 -10.98
CA ASP A 109 -11.85 2.25 -9.78
C ASP A 109 -12.60 2.99 -8.64
N LYS A 110 -13.92 3.14 -8.73
CA LYS A 110 -14.77 3.68 -7.66
C LYS A 110 -15.45 2.56 -6.89
N LEU A 111 -15.34 2.59 -5.57
CA LEU A 111 -16.02 1.64 -4.69
C LEU A 111 -17.55 1.86 -4.78
N VAL A 112 -18.28 0.84 -5.23
CA VAL A 112 -19.75 0.87 -5.38
C VAL A 112 -20.45 -0.02 -4.35
N GLU A 113 -19.75 -1.01 -3.81
CA GLU A 113 -20.21 -1.86 -2.71
C GLU A 113 -19.05 -2.12 -1.76
N ASP A 114 -19.29 -2.02 -0.46
CA ASP A 114 -18.38 -2.39 0.64
C ASP A 114 -19.21 -3.13 1.68
N LYS A 115 -18.99 -4.44 1.80
CA LYS A 115 -19.91 -5.28 2.56
C LYS A 115 -19.20 -6.39 3.32
N ILE A 116 -19.67 -6.62 4.57
CA ILE A 116 -19.44 -7.86 5.31
C ILE A 116 -20.37 -8.92 4.74
N MET A 117 -19.82 -10.05 4.31
CA MET A 117 -20.61 -11.14 3.73
C MET A 117 -21.34 -11.91 4.83
N ASP A 118 -22.65 -11.82 4.84
CA ASP A 118 -23.56 -12.33 5.87
C ASP A 118 -24.65 -13.28 5.33
N GLN A 119 -24.57 -13.61 4.04
CA GLN A 119 -25.56 -14.43 3.34
C GLN A 119 -24.90 -15.32 2.28
N LEU A 120 -25.61 -16.37 1.88
CA LEU A 120 -25.08 -17.35 0.89
C LEU A 120 -24.88 -16.74 -0.49
N GLU A 121 -25.71 -15.76 -0.88
CA GLU A 121 -25.60 -15.05 -2.15
C GLU A 121 -25.97 -13.58 -1.99
N HIS A 122 -25.18 -12.71 -2.59
CA HIS A 122 -25.43 -11.28 -2.67
C HIS A 122 -25.23 -10.79 -4.10
N THR A 123 -26.22 -10.07 -4.63
CA THR A 123 -26.15 -9.51 -5.99
C THR A 123 -25.85 -8.03 -5.92
N VAL A 124 -24.80 -7.62 -6.64
CA VAL A 124 -24.39 -6.22 -6.75
C VAL A 124 -24.71 -5.71 -8.15
N GLU A 125 -25.51 -4.66 -8.25
CA GLU A 125 -25.73 -3.95 -9.50
C GLU A 125 -24.49 -3.11 -9.83
N LEU A 126 -23.84 -3.38 -10.96
CA LEU A 126 -22.65 -2.67 -11.41
C LEU A 126 -23.01 -1.38 -12.15
N PHE A 127 -23.99 -1.48 -13.01
CA PHE A 127 -24.60 -0.35 -13.70
C PHE A 127 -25.93 -0.76 -14.37
N LYS A 128 -26.76 0.26 -14.63
CA LYS A 128 -28.00 0.13 -15.38
C LYS A 128 -28.27 1.40 -16.18
N GLY A 129 -28.64 1.26 -17.45
CA GLY A 129 -28.92 2.37 -18.35
C GLY A 129 -29.68 1.96 -19.60
N THR A 130 -29.92 2.92 -20.50
CA THR A 130 -30.60 2.71 -21.78
C THR A 130 -29.63 2.71 -22.96
N THR A 131 -28.36 2.91 -22.72
CA THR A 131 -27.29 2.92 -23.74
C THR A 131 -26.14 2.04 -23.26
N GLU A 132 -25.57 1.27 -24.18
CA GLU A 132 -24.40 0.46 -23.87
C GLU A 132 -23.21 1.31 -23.41
N LYS A 133 -22.53 0.84 -22.39
CA LYS A 133 -21.23 1.35 -21.94
C LYS A 133 -20.31 0.20 -21.56
N THR A 134 -19.02 0.46 -21.61
CA THR A 134 -18.00 -0.46 -21.09
C THR A 134 -17.49 0.11 -19.77
N VAL A 135 -17.43 -0.74 -18.74
CA VAL A 135 -16.85 -0.41 -17.44
C VAL A 135 -15.84 -1.47 -17.04
N LYS A 136 -14.83 -1.05 -16.29
CA LYS A 136 -13.89 -1.95 -15.61
C LYS A 136 -14.47 -2.33 -14.24
N VAL A 137 -14.53 -3.60 -13.94
CA VAL A 137 -15.05 -4.12 -12.67
C VAL A 137 -13.95 -4.86 -11.91
N LYS A 138 -13.91 -4.68 -10.59
CA LYS A 138 -13.08 -5.45 -9.67
C LYS A 138 -13.92 -5.88 -8.47
N VAL A 139 -13.96 -7.16 -8.18
CA VAL A 139 -14.46 -7.75 -6.92
C VAL A 139 -13.25 -8.18 -6.11
N MET A 140 -13.03 -7.61 -4.93
CA MET A 140 -11.83 -7.82 -4.13
C MET A 140 -12.17 -8.18 -2.68
N LEU A 141 -11.49 -9.19 -2.13
CA LEU A 141 -11.53 -9.50 -0.70
C LEU A 141 -10.73 -8.43 0.07
N LEU A 142 -11.37 -7.75 1.02
CA LEU A 142 -10.78 -6.67 1.81
C LEU A 142 -10.22 -7.16 3.15
N SER A 143 -10.75 -8.25 3.69
CA SER A 143 -10.28 -8.88 4.92
C SER A 143 -9.29 -10.01 4.65
N GLU A 144 -8.63 -10.50 5.71
CA GLU A 144 -7.62 -11.54 5.61
C GLU A 144 -8.20 -12.97 5.49
N ALA A 145 -7.34 -13.91 5.06
CA ALA A 145 -7.67 -15.31 4.83
C ALA A 145 -8.17 -16.06 6.07
N ASN A 146 -7.76 -15.66 7.30
CA ASN A 146 -8.24 -16.24 8.54
C ASN A 146 -9.77 -16.14 8.69
N ASN A 147 -10.37 -15.10 8.09
CA ASN A 147 -11.79 -14.80 8.20
C ASN A 147 -12.62 -15.38 7.05
N GLY A 148 -12.01 -16.21 6.20
CA GLY A 148 -12.63 -16.83 5.04
C GLY A 148 -12.54 -15.99 3.77
N GLY A 149 -13.18 -16.46 2.70
CA GLY A 149 -13.20 -15.82 1.39
C GLY A 149 -14.62 -15.53 0.91
N VAL A 150 -14.69 -14.88 -0.25
CA VAL A 150 -15.95 -14.72 -1.00
C VAL A 150 -15.79 -15.31 -2.40
N GLY A 151 -16.88 -15.83 -2.95
CA GLY A 151 -16.91 -16.41 -4.30
C GLY A 151 -17.55 -15.46 -5.30
N VAL A 152 -16.99 -15.33 -6.49
CA VAL A 152 -17.72 -14.78 -7.63
C VAL A 152 -18.42 -15.95 -8.30
N LYS A 153 -19.77 -15.92 -8.35
CA LYS A 153 -20.58 -17.03 -8.86
C LYS A 153 -20.96 -16.83 -10.32
N SER A 154 -21.43 -15.65 -10.66
CA SER A 154 -21.82 -15.32 -12.04
C SER A 154 -21.73 -13.81 -12.30
N ILE A 155 -21.58 -13.47 -13.58
CA ILE A 155 -21.59 -12.11 -14.09
C ILE A 155 -22.72 -12.06 -15.13
N ASN A 156 -23.74 -11.25 -14.87
CA ASN A 156 -24.92 -11.14 -15.73
C ASN A 156 -24.89 -9.79 -16.44
N ILE A 157 -24.97 -9.79 -17.77
CA ILE A 157 -24.86 -8.59 -18.61
C ILE A 157 -26.02 -8.58 -19.62
N ASN A 158 -26.76 -7.48 -19.67
CA ASN A 158 -27.69 -7.21 -20.77
C ASN A 158 -26.93 -6.44 -21.85
N SER A 159 -26.70 -7.06 -23.00
CA SER A 159 -25.88 -6.49 -24.05
C SER A 159 -26.36 -6.84 -25.47
N CYS A 160 -26.14 -5.92 -26.39
CA CYS A 160 -26.23 -6.14 -27.83
C CYS A 160 -24.86 -6.47 -28.46
N ASN A 161 -23.79 -6.47 -27.67
CA ASN A 161 -22.43 -6.75 -28.11
C ASN A 161 -22.20 -8.26 -28.18
N GLU A 162 -21.44 -8.73 -29.19
CA GLU A 162 -21.09 -10.15 -29.35
C GLU A 162 -20.08 -10.63 -28.28
N THR A 163 -19.24 -9.72 -27.78
CA THR A 163 -18.21 -9.99 -26.75
C THR A 163 -18.35 -9.04 -25.58
N PRO A 164 -19.41 -9.18 -24.76
CA PRO A 164 -19.75 -8.20 -23.72
C PRO A 164 -18.88 -8.30 -22.48
N ILE A 165 -18.05 -9.33 -22.36
CA ILE A 165 -17.11 -9.53 -21.26
C ILE A 165 -15.72 -9.81 -21.80
N LYS A 166 -14.69 -9.30 -21.14
CA LYS A 166 -13.29 -9.67 -21.36
C LYS A 166 -12.47 -9.46 -20.08
N PRO A 167 -11.38 -10.25 -19.88
CA PRO A 167 -10.48 -10.04 -18.77
C PRO A 167 -9.76 -8.68 -18.87
N VAL A 168 -9.39 -8.12 -17.71
CA VAL A 168 -8.44 -7.00 -17.64
C VAL A 168 -7.05 -7.52 -18.01
N GLU A 169 -6.27 -6.72 -18.72
CA GLU A 169 -4.93 -7.06 -19.15
C GLU A 169 -3.99 -7.27 -17.92
N LYS A 170 -3.05 -8.21 -18.04
CA LYS A 170 -2.00 -8.42 -17.03
C LYS A 170 -1.01 -7.25 -17.08
N LYS A 171 -0.54 -6.85 -15.91
CA LYS A 171 0.54 -5.88 -15.77
C LYS A 171 1.90 -6.53 -16.11
N LYS A 172 2.90 -5.69 -16.39
CA LYS A 172 4.26 -6.16 -16.70
C LYS A 172 5.01 -6.66 -15.48
N LEU A 173 4.80 -5.99 -14.33
CA LEU A 173 5.40 -6.33 -13.06
C LEU A 173 4.40 -7.12 -12.22
N ARG A 174 4.88 -8.18 -11.56
CA ARG A 174 4.09 -8.97 -10.63
C ARG A 174 4.85 -9.15 -9.31
N ILE A 175 4.18 -8.81 -8.19
CA ILE A 175 4.77 -8.82 -6.86
C ILE A 175 3.96 -9.74 -5.94
N GLU A 176 4.61 -10.68 -5.23
CA GLU A 176 3.98 -11.37 -4.11
C GLU A 176 4.42 -10.70 -2.81
N PHE A 177 3.46 -10.33 -1.96
CA PHE A 177 3.72 -9.84 -0.62
C PHE A 177 3.41 -10.95 0.38
N ILE A 178 4.40 -11.30 1.18
CA ILE A 178 4.30 -12.29 2.25
C ILE A 178 4.41 -11.54 3.58
N GLY A 179 3.45 -11.75 4.50
CA GLY A 179 3.45 -11.01 5.74
C GLY A 179 2.42 -11.49 6.76
N ASP A 180 2.16 -10.60 7.70
CA ASP A 180 1.25 -10.79 8.81
C ASP A 180 0.09 -9.77 8.78
N SER A 181 -0.45 -9.42 9.95
CA SER A 181 -1.52 -8.42 10.13
C SER A 181 -1.19 -7.05 9.54
N ILE A 182 0.09 -6.65 9.57
CA ILE A 182 0.52 -5.36 9.00
C ILE A 182 0.26 -5.34 7.49
N THR A 183 0.53 -6.45 6.82
CA THR A 183 0.32 -6.64 5.38
C THR A 183 -1.16 -6.76 5.03
N ALA A 184 -1.98 -7.37 5.92
CA ALA A 184 -3.42 -7.50 5.72
C ALA A 184 -4.18 -6.16 5.80
N GLY A 185 -3.62 -5.14 6.45
CA GLY A 185 -4.32 -3.90 6.75
C GLY A 185 -5.24 -4.02 7.95
N TYR A 186 -4.83 -4.86 8.94
CA TYR A 186 -5.52 -5.09 10.20
C TYR A 186 -5.87 -3.78 10.90
N GLY A 187 -7.15 -3.60 11.21
CA GLY A 187 -7.64 -2.48 12.00
C GLY A 187 -7.30 -1.07 11.48
N VAL A 188 -6.90 -0.94 10.21
CA VAL A 188 -6.45 0.34 9.60
C VAL A 188 -7.53 1.43 9.61
N GLU A 189 -8.80 1.05 9.67
CA GLU A 189 -9.96 1.95 9.75
C GLU A 189 -10.48 2.13 11.18
N ALA A 190 -9.84 1.51 12.18
CA ALA A 190 -10.23 1.72 13.57
C ALA A 190 -9.92 3.16 14.02
N PRO A 191 -10.78 3.75 14.85
CA PRO A 191 -10.61 5.15 15.29
C PRO A 191 -9.40 5.36 16.22
N ASN A 192 -8.90 4.30 16.86
CA ASN A 192 -7.75 4.34 17.78
C ASN A 192 -7.25 2.91 18.10
N GLN A 193 -6.11 2.86 18.81
CA GLN A 193 -5.41 1.62 19.17
C GLN A 193 -6.09 0.75 20.25
N TYR A 194 -7.10 1.24 20.92
CA TYR A 194 -7.81 0.51 21.99
C TYR A 194 -9.03 -0.27 21.46
N GLU A 195 -9.35 -0.12 20.17
CA GLU A 195 -10.35 -0.96 19.51
C GLU A 195 -9.78 -2.35 19.28
N ASN A 196 -10.61 -3.37 19.56
CA ASN A 196 -10.29 -4.75 19.20
C ASN A 196 -10.54 -5.00 17.71
N PHE A 197 -9.93 -6.04 17.18
CA PHE A 197 -10.13 -6.48 15.80
C PHE A 197 -11.59 -6.69 15.42
N LYS A 198 -11.91 -6.22 14.22
CA LYS A 198 -13.14 -6.51 13.47
C LYS A 198 -12.81 -6.47 11.99
N THR A 199 -13.34 -7.38 11.20
CA THR A 199 -13.22 -7.31 9.72
C THR A 199 -13.80 -6.03 9.12
N SER A 200 -14.74 -5.39 9.82
CA SER A 200 -15.30 -4.09 9.44
C SER A 200 -14.31 -2.92 9.54
N THR A 201 -13.20 -3.09 10.26
CA THR A 201 -12.11 -2.09 10.36
C THR A 201 -10.82 -2.55 9.71
N GLU A 202 -10.77 -3.78 9.18
CA GLU A 202 -9.68 -4.29 8.36
C GLU A 202 -9.94 -3.93 6.88
N ASN A 203 -8.95 -3.36 6.21
CA ASN A 203 -9.11 -2.96 4.81
C ASN A 203 -7.80 -3.06 4.03
N PHE A 204 -7.64 -4.16 3.28
CA PHE A 204 -6.45 -4.38 2.48
C PHE A 204 -6.21 -3.28 1.44
N SER A 205 -7.25 -2.63 0.91
CA SER A 205 -7.08 -1.54 -0.06
C SER A 205 -6.34 -0.31 0.50
N MET A 206 -6.16 -0.26 1.82
CA MET A 206 -5.39 0.77 2.55
C MET A 206 -4.04 0.25 3.05
N SER A 207 -3.73 -1.04 2.85
CA SER A 207 -2.43 -1.64 3.21
C SER A 207 -1.31 -1.11 2.32
N TYR A 208 -0.10 -1.04 2.90
CA TYR A 208 1.11 -0.68 2.16
C TYR A 208 1.34 -1.57 0.94
N ALA A 209 0.98 -2.84 1.02
CA ALA A 209 1.18 -3.82 -0.05
C ALA A 209 0.33 -3.47 -1.28
N TYR A 210 -0.95 -3.18 -1.09
CA TYR A 210 -1.84 -2.74 -2.17
C TYR A 210 -1.42 -1.40 -2.75
N LEU A 211 -1.11 -0.44 -1.89
CA LEU A 211 -0.72 0.91 -2.31
C LEU A 211 0.61 0.90 -3.07
N ALA A 212 1.59 0.07 -2.64
CA ALA A 212 2.85 -0.11 -3.35
C ALA A 212 2.66 -0.77 -4.72
N ALA A 213 1.88 -1.85 -4.80
CA ALA A 213 1.55 -2.49 -6.07
C ALA A 213 0.86 -1.52 -7.04
N LYS A 214 -0.08 -0.71 -6.54
CA LYS A 214 -0.75 0.32 -7.32
C LYS A 214 0.22 1.40 -7.82
N LYS A 215 1.13 1.88 -6.95
CA LYS A 215 2.15 2.88 -7.30
C LYS A 215 3.11 2.37 -8.37
N LEU A 216 3.47 1.08 -8.33
CA LEU A 216 4.37 0.43 -9.28
C LEU A 216 3.67 -0.07 -10.55
N ASP A 217 2.39 0.18 -10.72
CA ASP A 217 1.54 -0.37 -11.79
C ASP A 217 1.73 -1.89 -11.94
N ALA A 218 1.72 -2.61 -10.82
CA ALA A 218 1.97 -4.04 -10.74
C ALA A 218 0.70 -4.85 -10.49
N ASP A 219 0.69 -6.09 -11.00
CA ASP A 219 -0.18 -7.15 -10.49
C ASP A 219 0.41 -7.69 -9.18
N TYR A 220 -0.43 -8.23 -8.30
CA TYR A 220 0.03 -8.69 -7.00
C TYR A 220 -0.60 -10.03 -6.59
N SER A 221 0.08 -10.72 -5.68
CA SER A 221 -0.38 -11.86 -4.90
C SER A 221 -0.06 -11.61 -3.44
N ILE A 222 -0.90 -12.09 -2.53
CA ILE A 222 -0.73 -11.87 -1.08
C ILE A 222 -0.80 -13.20 -0.36
N VAL A 223 0.14 -13.39 0.57
CA VAL A 223 0.10 -14.46 1.57
C VAL A 223 0.34 -13.81 2.91
N CYS A 224 -0.73 -13.47 3.62
CA CYS A 224 -0.63 -12.88 4.94
C CYS A 224 -1.69 -13.43 5.89
N TYR A 225 -1.27 -13.61 7.15
CA TYR A 225 -2.11 -14.10 8.22
C TYR A 225 -1.76 -13.37 9.51
N SER A 226 -2.73 -12.74 10.14
CA SER A 226 -2.54 -12.08 11.44
C SER A 226 -2.05 -13.07 12.48
N GLY A 227 -1.11 -12.60 13.30
CA GLY A 227 -0.52 -13.40 14.36
C GLY A 227 0.52 -14.42 13.90
N HIS A 228 0.79 -14.60 12.62
CA HIS A 228 1.75 -15.60 12.12
C HIS A 228 3.17 -15.03 12.04
N GLY A 229 4.15 -15.85 12.42
CA GLY A 229 5.58 -15.58 12.33
C GLY A 229 6.31 -16.53 11.39
N ILE A 230 7.62 -16.62 11.58
CA ILE A 230 8.53 -17.54 10.88
C ILE A 230 8.67 -18.84 11.67
N ILE A 231 8.96 -18.77 12.97
CA ILE A 231 9.15 -19.92 13.86
C ILE A 231 8.11 -20.00 14.97
N SER A 232 7.45 -18.88 15.27
CA SER A 232 6.43 -18.77 16.29
C SER A 232 5.43 -17.70 15.90
N GLY A 233 4.16 -18.01 16.01
CA GLY A 233 3.12 -17.01 16.01
C GLY A 233 3.17 -16.12 17.24
N TYR A 234 2.34 -15.08 17.25
CA TYR A 234 2.20 -14.20 18.42
C TYR A 234 1.96 -14.99 19.71
N SER A 235 2.74 -14.67 20.74
CA SER A 235 2.69 -15.31 22.03
C SER A 235 3.20 -14.38 23.14
N THR A 236 3.10 -14.80 24.38
CA THR A 236 3.68 -14.11 25.54
C THR A 236 5.11 -14.59 25.85
N GLY A 237 5.76 -15.27 24.89
CA GLY A 237 7.14 -15.75 24.99
C GLY A 237 7.29 -17.27 24.96
N ASP A 238 6.21 -18.04 24.94
CA ASP A 238 6.25 -19.47 24.65
C ASP A 238 6.07 -19.69 23.14
N LYS A 239 6.58 -20.82 22.61
CA LYS A 239 6.48 -21.12 21.18
C LYS A 239 5.03 -21.38 20.78
N ASN A 240 4.58 -20.68 19.72
CA ASN A 240 3.30 -20.92 19.06
C ASN A 240 3.55 -21.45 17.62
N PRO A 241 3.75 -22.78 17.46
CA PRO A 241 4.16 -23.36 16.19
C PRO A 241 3.00 -23.47 15.18
N ASP A 242 1.74 -23.34 15.61
CA ASP A 242 0.57 -23.53 14.75
C ASP A 242 0.28 -22.29 13.87
N GLN A 243 0.98 -21.20 14.13
CA GLN A 243 0.80 -19.92 13.44
C GLN A 243 2.12 -19.46 12.81
N VAL A 244 2.60 -20.22 11.81
CA VAL A 244 3.80 -19.87 11.05
C VAL A 244 3.50 -19.87 9.56
N VAL A 245 4.04 -18.87 8.86
CA VAL A 245 3.82 -18.66 7.43
C VAL A 245 4.48 -19.75 6.57
N PRO A 246 5.68 -20.26 6.89
CA PRO A 246 6.32 -21.34 6.13
C PRO A 246 5.42 -22.55 5.89
N ASP A 247 4.61 -22.96 6.88
CA ASP A 247 3.73 -24.14 6.80
C ASP A 247 2.51 -23.96 5.87
N VAL A 248 2.19 -22.74 5.55
CA VAL A 248 1.01 -22.40 4.72
C VAL A 248 1.37 -21.79 3.38
N TYR A 249 2.65 -21.47 3.16
CA TYR A 249 3.11 -20.77 1.96
C TYR A 249 2.83 -21.52 0.66
N THR A 250 2.93 -22.85 0.65
CA THR A 250 2.68 -23.63 -0.58
C THR A 250 1.20 -23.86 -0.87
N LYS A 251 0.32 -23.60 0.09
CA LYS A 251 -1.12 -23.88 -0.02
C LYS A 251 -1.88 -22.77 -0.74
N ILE A 252 -3.03 -23.13 -1.29
CA ILE A 252 -4.01 -22.12 -1.79
C ILE A 252 -4.46 -21.25 -0.62
N SER A 253 -4.80 -21.85 0.53
CA SER A 253 -5.19 -21.18 1.78
C SER A 253 -4.93 -22.11 2.97
N LYS A 254 -4.76 -21.54 4.17
CA LYS A 254 -4.80 -22.28 5.43
C LYS A 254 -6.21 -22.79 5.75
N ASN A 255 -7.24 -22.14 5.24
CA ASN A 255 -8.63 -22.48 5.49
C ASN A 255 -9.00 -23.78 4.75
N GLU A 256 -9.44 -24.80 5.51
CA GLU A 256 -9.82 -26.12 4.97
C GLU A 256 -11.00 -26.08 3.97
N GLU A 257 -11.76 -25.00 3.94
CA GLU A 257 -12.81 -24.78 2.93
C GLU A 257 -12.22 -24.62 1.51
N TYR A 258 -10.94 -24.18 1.42
CA TYR A 258 -10.23 -23.91 0.17
C TYR A 258 -8.92 -24.73 0.07
N PRO A 259 -9.03 -26.09 0.05
CA PRO A 259 -7.88 -26.97 0.09
C PRO A 259 -7.07 -26.96 -1.21
N GLY A 260 -5.81 -27.37 -1.13
CA GLY A 260 -4.93 -27.63 -2.27
C GLY A 260 -3.63 -26.84 -2.22
N GLU A 261 -2.73 -27.25 -3.10
CA GLU A 261 -1.44 -26.60 -3.29
C GLU A 261 -1.55 -25.47 -4.33
N TRP A 262 -0.76 -24.40 -4.12
CA TRP A 262 -0.71 -23.29 -5.07
C TRP A 262 0.12 -23.68 -6.30
N ASP A 263 -0.39 -23.32 -7.46
CA ASP A 263 0.28 -23.55 -8.76
C ASP A 263 1.33 -22.46 -9.01
N PHE A 264 2.52 -22.64 -8.45
CA PHE A 264 3.63 -21.71 -8.64
C PHE A 264 4.14 -21.68 -10.08
N GLU A 265 4.08 -22.80 -10.82
CA GLU A 265 4.60 -22.90 -12.19
C GLU A 265 3.90 -21.89 -13.12
N ASN A 266 2.58 -21.80 -13.03
CA ASN A 266 1.78 -20.89 -13.84
C ASN A 266 1.58 -19.49 -13.23
N ASN A 267 2.11 -19.26 -12.01
CA ASN A 267 1.92 -18.03 -11.26
C ASN A 267 3.23 -17.49 -10.69
N GLN A 268 4.28 -17.43 -11.51
CA GLN A 268 5.57 -16.83 -11.12
C GLN A 268 5.44 -15.33 -10.85
N ASN A 269 6.25 -14.83 -9.92
CA ASN A 269 6.33 -13.42 -9.56
C ASN A 269 7.71 -12.87 -9.93
N ASP A 270 7.80 -11.60 -10.29
CA ASP A 270 9.08 -10.90 -10.54
C ASP A 270 9.77 -10.55 -9.22
N VAL A 271 8.96 -10.21 -8.20
CA VAL A 271 9.43 -9.82 -6.87
C VAL A 271 8.63 -10.55 -5.79
N ILE A 272 9.33 -11.00 -4.76
CA ILE A 272 8.75 -11.47 -3.50
C ILE A 272 9.16 -10.47 -2.41
N PHE A 273 8.19 -9.87 -1.75
CA PHE A 273 8.41 -8.95 -0.65
C PHE A 273 7.98 -9.60 0.66
N ILE A 274 8.89 -9.75 1.62
CA ILE A 274 8.65 -10.44 2.90
C ILE A 274 8.70 -9.43 4.04
N ASN A 275 7.61 -9.32 4.79
CA ASN A 275 7.52 -8.52 6.01
C ASN A 275 7.04 -9.43 7.15
N LEU A 276 7.97 -10.15 7.78
CA LEU A 276 7.72 -11.13 8.83
C LEU A 276 8.77 -11.03 9.94
N GLY A 277 8.41 -11.48 11.13
CA GLY A 277 9.26 -11.46 12.33
C GLY A 277 8.65 -10.70 13.50
N THR A 278 7.67 -9.84 13.26
CA THR A 278 6.98 -9.09 14.32
C THR A 278 6.35 -10.02 15.37
N ASN A 279 5.72 -11.11 14.93
CA ASN A 279 5.07 -12.06 15.83
C ASN A 279 6.05 -13.00 16.53
N ASP A 280 7.26 -13.19 15.98
CA ASP A 280 8.33 -13.98 16.57
C ASP A 280 9.02 -13.26 17.74
N LEU A 281 8.93 -11.91 17.78
CA LEU A 281 9.69 -11.06 18.69
C LEU A 281 9.63 -11.52 20.15
N ASN A 282 8.44 -11.76 20.68
CA ASN A 282 8.29 -12.14 22.08
C ASN A 282 8.91 -13.51 22.39
N TYR A 283 8.78 -14.45 21.45
CA TYR A 283 9.41 -15.77 21.59
C TYR A 283 10.94 -15.65 21.55
N VAL A 284 11.47 -15.00 20.54
CA VAL A 284 12.93 -14.86 20.32
C VAL A 284 13.58 -14.10 21.47
N SER A 285 12.99 -12.98 21.90
CA SER A 285 13.56 -12.10 22.93
C SER A 285 13.59 -12.72 24.34
N LYS A 286 12.80 -13.77 24.60
CA LYS A 286 12.80 -14.43 25.90
C LYS A 286 14.07 -15.24 26.17
N GLU A 287 14.68 -15.84 25.15
CA GLU A 287 15.89 -16.63 25.23
C GLU A 287 16.82 -16.39 24.02
N PRO A 288 17.35 -15.19 23.83
CA PRO A 288 18.06 -14.80 22.60
C PRO A 288 19.31 -15.65 22.34
N ALA A 289 19.95 -16.19 23.38
CA ALA A 289 21.16 -17.00 23.24
C ALA A 289 20.96 -18.29 22.41
N THR A 290 19.74 -18.81 22.36
CA THR A 290 19.39 -20.05 21.63
C THR A 290 18.40 -19.80 20.51
N ARG A 291 17.44 -18.91 20.73
CA ARG A 291 16.33 -18.68 19.79
C ARG A 291 16.67 -17.77 18.62
N ASN A 292 17.73 -16.97 18.73
CA ASN A 292 18.26 -16.23 17.60
C ASN A 292 18.74 -17.17 16.48
N ASP A 293 19.53 -18.20 16.83
CA ASP A 293 20.01 -19.17 15.84
C ASP A 293 18.88 -20.00 15.25
N GLU A 294 17.88 -20.36 16.06
CA GLU A 294 16.68 -21.05 15.58
C GLU A 294 15.92 -20.18 14.56
N PHE A 295 15.71 -18.90 14.85
CA PHE A 295 15.05 -17.97 13.93
C PHE A 295 15.85 -17.81 12.63
N ILE A 296 17.15 -17.59 12.71
CA ILE A 296 18.02 -17.46 11.53
C ILE A 296 17.91 -18.69 10.64
N GLN A 297 18.03 -19.89 11.24
CA GLN A 297 17.98 -21.13 10.47
C GLN A 297 16.62 -21.33 9.78
N GLU A 298 15.51 -21.05 10.47
CA GLU A 298 14.19 -21.21 9.86
C GLU A 298 13.92 -20.13 8.79
N TYR A 299 14.44 -18.92 8.97
CA TYR A 299 14.37 -17.89 7.93
C TYR A 299 15.16 -18.32 6.68
N VAL A 300 16.35 -18.93 6.83
CA VAL A 300 17.14 -19.54 5.75
C VAL A 300 16.33 -20.62 5.03
N ASN A 301 15.69 -21.53 5.78
CA ASN A 301 14.86 -22.59 5.24
C ASN A 301 13.70 -22.01 4.43
N PHE A 302 13.06 -20.97 4.94
CA PHE A 302 11.95 -20.32 4.26
C PHE A 302 12.39 -19.58 2.98
N LEU A 303 13.51 -18.87 3.00
CA LEU A 303 14.10 -18.25 1.80
C LEU A 303 14.45 -19.30 0.74
N THR A 304 14.95 -20.46 1.16
CA THR A 304 15.27 -21.58 0.27
C THR A 304 14.01 -22.13 -0.38
N LEU A 305 12.95 -22.36 0.40
CA LEU A 305 11.63 -22.78 -0.11
C LEU A 305 11.06 -21.77 -1.13
N ILE A 306 11.11 -20.48 -0.79
CA ILE A 306 10.64 -19.42 -1.70
C ILE A 306 11.42 -19.44 -3.00
N ARG A 307 12.76 -19.56 -2.93
CA ARG A 307 13.63 -19.62 -4.11
C ARG A 307 13.34 -20.85 -4.98
N GLU A 308 13.09 -22.00 -4.36
CA GLU A 308 12.67 -23.21 -5.09
C GLU A 308 11.39 -22.98 -5.89
N LYS A 309 10.38 -22.36 -5.26
CA LYS A 309 9.08 -22.08 -5.89
C LYS A 309 9.12 -20.92 -6.89
N ASN A 310 10.04 -19.97 -6.71
CA ASN A 310 10.16 -18.76 -7.53
C ASN A 310 11.63 -18.56 -7.95
N PRO A 311 12.17 -19.36 -8.90
CA PRO A 311 13.60 -19.43 -9.18
C PRO A 311 14.20 -18.15 -9.76
N GLN A 312 13.41 -17.25 -10.34
CA GLN A 312 13.91 -16.04 -10.98
C GLN A 312 13.60 -14.74 -10.21
N SER A 313 12.75 -14.78 -9.19
CA SER A 313 12.29 -13.61 -8.47
C SER A 313 13.40 -12.88 -7.71
N TYR A 314 13.31 -11.58 -7.64
CA TYR A 314 14.02 -10.81 -6.60
C TYR A 314 13.28 -10.96 -5.27
N ILE A 315 14.02 -11.09 -4.17
CA ILE A 315 13.44 -11.22 -2.83
C ILE A 315 13.89 -10.03 -1.98
N VAL A 316 12.95 -9.34 -1.34
CA VAL A 316 13.22 -8.22 -0.45
C VAL A 316 12.66 -8.54 0.91
N CYS A 317 13.52 -8.56 1.94
CA CYS A 317 13.17 -8.95 3.30
C CYS A 317 13.18 -7.75 4.24
N THR A 318 12.19 -7.70 5.12
CA THR A 318 12.13 -6.72 6.21
C THR A 318 11.32 -7.26 7.38
N VAL A 319 11.32 -6.53 8.49
CA VAL A 319 10.44 -6.77 9.63
C VAL A 319 9.74 -5.49 10.03
N GLY A 320 8.47 -5.62 10.32
CA GLY A 320 7.61 -4.73 11.09
C GLY A 320 7.56 -3.31 10.60
N ILE A 321 6.86 -2.50 11.21
CA ILE A 321 6.85 -1.09 11.47
C ILE A 321 6.23 -0.88 12.86
N MET A 322 5.78 -1.97 13.50
CA MET A 322 5.20 -1.95 14.85
C MET A 322 6.25 -2.07 15.96
N GLY A 323 7.52 -2.27 15.64
CA GLY A 323 8.63 -2.52 16.55
C GLY A 323 9.38 -3.81 16.20
N GLY A 324 10.37 -4.19 17.02
CA GLY A 324 11.19 -5.39 16.81
C GLY A 324 12.28 -5.22 15.73
N GLY A 325 12.42 -4.03 15.16
CA GLY A 325 13.44 -3.77 14.15
C GLY A 325 14.87 -3.86 14.68
N ASP A 326 15.11 -3.57 15.96
CA ASP A 326 16.43 -3.65 16.58
C ASP A 326 16.80 -5.09 16.95
N GLU A 327 15.83 -5.91 17.33
CA GLU A 327 16.02 -7.29 17.79
C GLU A 327 15.99 -8.29 16.64
N ILE A 328 15.02 -8.17 15.72
CA ILE A 328 14.74 -9.17 14.68
C ILE A 328 15.46 -8.87 13.36
N TYR A 329 15.58 -7.59 12.96
CA TYR A 329 16.20 -7.28 11.67
C TYR A 329 17.64 -7.79 11.54
N PRO A 330 18.54 -7.70 12.57
CA PRO A 330 19.89 -8.26 12.47
C PRO A 330 19.90 -9.78 12.20
N LEU A 331 18.87 -10.50 12.67
CA LEU A 331 18.73 -11.94 12.44
C LEU A 331 18.30 -12.22 10.99
N ILE A 332 17.40 -11.41 10.44
CA ILE A 332 17.01 -11.47 9.03
C ILE A 332 18.21 -11.15 8.13
N GLU A 333 18.95 -10.08 8.42
CA GLU A 333 20.16 -9.70 7.68
C GLU A 333 21.16 -10.86 7.68
N LYS A 334 21.37 -11.50 8.83
CA LYS A 334 22.23 -12.67 8.96
C LYS A 334 21.74 -13.87 8.14
N ALA A 335 20.44 -14.14 8.14
CA ALA A 335 19.87 -15.21 7.31
C ALA A 335 20.07 -14.94 5.81
N VAL A 336 19.86 -13.70 5.35
CA VAL A 336 20.11 -13.29 3.96
C VAL A 336 21.58 -13.48 3.57
N GLU A 337 22.54 -13.09 4.46
CA GLU A 337 23.97 -13.32 4.25
C GLU A 337 24.29 -14.82 4.10
N LEU A 338 23.70 -15.67 4.96
CA LEU A 338 23.96 -17.13 4.93
C LEU A 338 23.43 -17.78 3.66
N VAL A 339 22.29 -17.34 3.14
CA VAL A 339 21.78 -17.83 1.84
C VAL A 339 22.70 -17.40 0.69
N GLY A 340 23.28 -16.21 0.73
CA GLY A 340 24.28 -15.73 -0.23
C GLY A 340 23.77 -15.53 -1.65
N ASP A 341 22.45 -15.44 -1.85
CA ASP A 341 21.83 -15.22 -3.16
C ASP A 341 21.81 -13.73 -3.51
N LYS A 342 22.43 -13.37 -4.65
CA LYS A 342 22.55 -11.98 -5.13
C LYS A 342 21.20 -11.30 -5.45
N LYS A 343 20.14 -12.09 -5.63
CA LYS A 343 18.77 -11.58 -5.86
C LYS A 343 17.96 -11.51 -4.56
N ILE A 344 18.60 -11.64 -3.39
CA ILE A 344 17.97 -11.45 -2.08
C ILE A 344 18.61 -10.25 -1.41
N SER A 345 17.80 -9.35 -0.91
CA SER A 345 18.23 -8.18 -0.15
C SER A 345 17.36 -7.99 1.08
N SER A 346 17.87 -7.26 2.06
CA SER A 346 17.09 -6.87 3.23
C SER A 346 17.27 -5.39 3.55
N TYR A 347 16.32 -4.82 4.28
CA TYR A 347 16.44 -3.49 4.84
C TYR A 347 15.69 -3.39 6.17
N LYS A 348 16.18 -2.52 7.06
CA LYS A 348 15.52 -2.23 8.33
C LYS A 348 14.40 -1.21 8.11
N SER A 349 13.17 -1.57 8.42
CA SER A 349 12.03 -0.65 8.40
C SER A 349 12.13 0.34 9.57
N GLN A 350 11.68 1.56 9.34
CA GLN A 350 11.47 2.52 10.42
C GLN A 350 10.26 2.12 11.27
N THR A 351 10.37 2.28 12.58
CA THR A 351 9.22 2.10 13.48
C THR A 351 8.16 3.17 13.21
N GLN A 352 6.91 2.79 13.28
CA GLN A 352 5.77 3.70 13.11
C GLN A 352 5.82 4.89 14.08
N ASN A 353 5.44 6.06 13.59
CA ASN A 353 5.35 7.26 14.40
C ASN A 353 3.98 7.31 15.08
N MET A 354 3.97 7.30 16.41
CA MET A 354 2.75 7.35 17.21
C MET A 354 1.89 8.61 16.94
N ASN A 355 2.52 9.71 16.48
CA ASN A 355 1.82 10.95 16.14
C ASN A 355 0.99 10.86 14.86
N ASP A 356 1.23 9.85 14.01
CA ASP A 356 0.46 9.58 12.81
C ASP A 356 -0.85 8.82 13.12
N GLY A 357 -1.13 8.61 14.42
CA GLY A 357 -2.23 7.79 14.91
C GLY A 357 -1.96 6.30 14.74
N LEU A 358 -2.86 5.49 15.30
CA LEU A 358 -2.77 4.02 15.25
C LEU A 358 -4.13 3.42 14.91
N GLY A 359 -4.11 2.27 14.25
CA GLY A 359 -5.26 1.40 14.06
C GLY A 359 -5.53 0.50 15.27
N ALA A 360 -6.47 -0.44 15.14
CA ALA A 360 -6.82 -1.37 16.21
C ALA A 360 -5.60 -2.13 16.73
N ASP A 361 -5.59 -2.44 18.03
CA ASP A 361 -4.55 -3.25 18.68
C ASP A 361 -3.13 -2.77 18.35
N TRP A 362 -2.91 -1.44 18.32
CA TRP A 362 -1.64 -0.77 18.06
C TRP A 362 -1.07 -0.95 16.64
N HIS A 363 -1.88 -1.42 15.69
CA HIS A 363 -1.47 -1.59 14.31
C HIS A 363 -1.27 -0.25 13.58
N PRO A 364 -0.59 -0.27 12.42
CA PRO A 364 -0.32 0.93 11.65
C PRO A 364 -1.60 1.65 11.21
N SER A 365 -1.63 2.96 11.39
CA SER A 365 -2.68 3.83 10.86
C SER A 365 -2.65 3.87 9.33
N LYS A 366 -3.70 4.41 8.73
CA LYS A 366 -3.76 4.70 7.28
C LYS A 366 -2.60 5.60 6.82
N ILE A 367 -2.18 6.57 7.65
CA ILE A 367 -1.05 7.46 7.33
C ILE A 367 0.23 6.66 7.27
N THR A 368 0.48 5.83 8.29
CA THR A 368 1.66 4.95 8.35
C THR A 368 1.69 3.95 7.21
N GLN A 369 0.57 3.30 6.88
CA GLN A 369 0.47 2.37 5.75
C GLN A 369 0.76 3.07 4.42
N THR A 370 0.26 4.30 4.23
CA THR A 370 0.51 5.09 3.02
C THR A 370 1.99 5.44 2.89
N TYR A 371 2.63 5.94 3.96
CA TYR A 371 4.04 6.25 3.96
C TYR A 371 4.90 4.99 3.68
N ASN A 372 4.59 3.88 4.37
CA ASN A 372 5.31 2.62 4.16
C ASN A 372 5.20 2.12 2.72
N SER A 373 4.08 2.37 2.03
CA SER A 373 3.94 2.01 0.61
C SER A 373 4.96 2.71 -0.29
N TYR A 374 5.32 3.95 0.01
CA TYR A 374 6.35 4.68 -0.72
C TYR A 374 7.74 4.09 -0.47
N VAL A 375 8.07 3.76 0.79
CA VAL A 375 9.32 3.11 1.17
C VAL A 375 9.45 1.75 0.46
N VAL A 376 8.42 0.92 0.55
CA VAL A 376 8.39 -0.41 -0.07
C VAL A 376 8.53 -0.32 -1.60
N SER A 377 7.85 0.63 -2.24
CA SER A 377 7.98 0.85 -3.69
C SER A 377 9.42 1.21 -4.08
N ASP A 378 10.08 2.08 -3.32
CA ASP A 378 11.48 2.45 -3.54
C ASP A 378 12.41 1.24 -3.38
N LYS A 379 12.25 0.45 -2.30
CA LYS A 379 13.06 -0.76 -2.06
C LYS A 379 12.88 -1.82 -3.15
N ILE A 380 11.66 -2.00 -3.64
CA ILE A 380 11.38 -2.89 -4.78
C ILE A 380 12.08 -2.38 -6.04
N CYS A 381 11.92 -1.09 -6.39
CA CYS A 381 12.60 -0.50 -7.55
C CYS A 381 14.11 -0.71 -7.49
N ASN A 382 14.73 -0.45 -6.32
CA ASN A 382 16.16 -0.64 -6.12
C ASN A 382 16.59 -2.11 -6.30
N ALA A 383 15.80 -3.06 -5.79
CA ALA A 383 16.10 -4.49 -5.90
C ALA A 383 16.10 -4.99 -7.36
N ILE A 384 15.19 -4.48 -8.19
CA ILE A 384 15.08 -4.89 -9.61
C ILE A 384 15.84 -3.97 -10.58
N GLY A 385 16.59 -2.97 -10.06
CA GLY A 385 17.41 -2.06 -10.86
C GLY A 385 16.62 -1.03 -11.68
N ILE A 386 15.41 -0.66 -11.23
CA ILE A 386 14.58 0.40 -11.81
C ILE A 386 14.74 1.68 -11.00
N GLU A 387 14.87 2.81 -11.67
CA GLU A 387 14.94 4.08 -10.97
C GLU A 387 13.62 4.42 -10.28
N SER A 388 13.66 4.64 -8.95
CA SER A 388 12.52 5.10 -8.17
C SER A 388 12.26 6.58 -8.39
N ASP A 389 10.99 6.97 -8.49
CA ASP A 389 10.58 8.37 -8.55
C ASP A 389 10.71 9.08 -7.19
N GLN A 390 10.82 8.32 -6.10
CA GLN A 390 10.89 8.77 -4.71
C GLN A 390 9.72 9.67 -4.26
N VAL A 391 8.69 9.83 -5.07
CA VAL A 391 7.51 10.65 -4.72
C VAL A 391 6.78 10.06 -3.51
N GLY A 392 6.55 10.88 -2.50
CA GLY A 392 5.98 10.51 -1.21
C GLY A 392 7.02 10.14 -0.13
N LEU A 393 8.31 9.97 -0.50
CA LEU A 393 9.36 9.67 0.47
C LEU A 393 9.83 10.92 1.22
N ASP A 394 10.04 10.77 2.52
CA ASP A 394 10.88 11.66 3.31
C ASP A 394 12.35 11.32 3.06
N VAL A 395 13.01 12.09 2.20
CA VAL A 395 14.42 11.85 1.84
C VAL A 395 15.40 12.25 2.95
N ALA A 396 14.92 12.90 4.01
CA ALA A 396 15.69 13.20 5.22
C ALA A 396 15.53 12.12 6.33
N ALA A 397 14.71 11.09 6.10
CA ALA A 397 14.40 10.09 7.11
C ALA A 397 15.64 9.36 7.68
N ASP A 398 16.64 9.11 6.84
CA ASP A 398 17.90 8.42 7.21
C ASP A 398 19.08 9.39 7.43
N SER A 399 18.81 10.70 7.57
CA SER A 399 19.84 11.71 7.76
C SER A 399 20.60 11.53 9.07
N VAL A 400 21.87 11.88 9.02
CA VAL A 400 22.73 11.99 10.21
C VAL A 400 22.53 13.36 10.85
N TYR A 401 22.26 13.34 12.15
CA TYR A 401 22.02 14.54 12.95
C TYR A 401 23.29 14.91 13.72
N ASP A 402 23.78 16.14 13.55
CA ASP A 402 24.99 16.65 14.20
C ASP A 402 24.90 18.14 14.49
N VAL A 403 25.71 18.63 15.43
CA VAL A 403 25.86 20.05 15.73
C VAL A 403 27.32 20.41 15.78
N SER A 404 27.74 21.33 14.93
CA SER A 404 29.12 21.84 14.88
C SER A 404 29.26 23.21 15.57
N LYS A 405 30.46 23.50 16.12
CA LYS A 405 30.81 24.80 16.72
C LYS A 405 32.23 25.22 16.32
N ASN A 406 32.44 26.53 16.24
CA ASN A 406 33.75 27.14 15.99
C ASN A 406 34.31 27.73 17.30
N GLU A 407 35.07 26.94 18.03
CA GLU A 407 35.69 27.35 19.31
C GLU A 407 36.71 28.49 19.13
N ALA A 408 37.36 28.59 17.96
CA ALA A 408 38.31 29.68 17.68
C ALA A 408 37.64 31.06 17.66
N ASN A 409 36.35 31.11 17.33
CA ASN A 409 35.56 32.32 17.42
C ASN A 409 34.83 32.50 18.78
N GLY A 410 35.13 31.63 19.74
CA GLY A 410 34.57 31.66 21.09
C GLY A 410 33.22 30.97 21.22
N ALA A 411 32.73 30.28 20.18
CA ALA A 411 31.44 29.59 20.23
C ALA A 411 31.43 28.42 21.23
N SER A 412 30.41 28.36 22.05
CA SER A 412 30.19 27.28 23.01
C SER A 412 28.73 26.82 22.99
N MET A 413 28.50 25.52 23.05
CA MET A 413 27.15 24.94 23.06
C MET A 413 27.13 23.57 23.72
N SER A 414 25.93 23.14 24.13
CA SER A 414 25.62 21.76 24.43
C SER A 414 24.41 21.32 23.58
N PHE A 415 24.38 20.07 23.19
CA PHE A 415 23.26 19.54 22.43
C PHE A 415 22.94 18.10 22.84
N TRP A 416 21.71 17.69 22.54
CA TRP A 416 21.24 16.33 22.67
C TRP A 416 20.30 16.02 21.50
N VAL A 417 20.42 14.79 20.97
CA VAL A 417 19.53 14.26 19.93
C VAL A 417 18.67 13.17 20.56
N GLY A 418 17.36 13.36 20.53
CA GLY A 418 16.39 12.40 21.05
C GLY A 418 16.26 11.14 20.18
N TYR A 419 15.71 10.07 20.75
CA TYR A 419 15.37 8.85 19.99
C TYR A 419 14.36 9.12 18.86
N ASP A 420 13.54 10.17 19.02
CA ASP A 420 12.61 10.69 18.03
C ASP A 420 13.27 11.62 16.99
N LYS A 421 14.62 11.68 16.98
CA LYS A 421 15.41 12.59 16.14
C LYS A 421 15.13 14.07 16.39
N SER A 422 14.62 14.44 17.56
CA SER A 422 14.53 15.84 17.96
C SER A 422 15.91 16.38 18.35
N PHE A 423 16.21 17.63 18.00
CA PHE A 423 17.37 18.38 18.46
C PHE A 423 17.02 19.26 19.65
N TRP A 424 17.90 19.27 20.62
CA TRP A 424 17.86 20.17 21.78
C TRP A 424 19.23 20.84 21.87
N ILE A 425 19.30 22.12 21.52
CA ILE A 425 20.54 22.86 21.42
C ILE A 425 20.49 24.03 22.40
N ASN A 426 21.54 24.18 23.22
CA ASN A 426 21.72 25.32 24.09
C ASN A 426 23.07 25.99 23.73
N THR A 427 23.03 27.22 23.22
CA THR A 427 24.23 28.00 22.98
C THR A 427 24.62 28.71 24.29
N GLY A 428 25.88 28.62 24.70
CA GLY A 428 26.45 29.45 25.76
C GLY A 428 26.85 30.79 25.16
N MET A 429 27.87 30.79 24.30
CA MET A 429 28.30 31.92 23.47
C MET A 429 28.12 31.54 21.98
N GLY A 430 27.51 32.40 21.20
CA GLY A 430 27.20 32.16 19.80
C GLY A 430 28.41 32.24 18.86
N GLY A 431 29.48 32.87 19.28
CA GLY A 431 30.64 33.16 18.41
C GLY A 431 30.52 34.52 17.70
N LYS A 432 31.21 34.67 16.58
CA LYS A 432 31.26 35.93 15.80
C LYS A 432 30.40 35.90 14.54
N GLU A 433 30.27 34.72 13.95
CA GLU A 433 29.59 34.51 12.69
C GLU A 433 28.34 33.59 12.87
N VAL A 434 27.33 33.76 12.04
CA VAL A 434 26.11 32.93 12.11
C VAL A 434 26.38 31.44 11.88
N THR A 435 27.50 31.10 11.23
CA THR A 435 27.98 29.74 10.93
C THR A 435 28.80 29.14 12.05
N ASP A 436 29.10 29.89 13.13
CA ASP A 436 29.94 29.40 14.23
C ASP A 436 29.24 28.31 15.06
N ILE A 437 27.90 28.21 14.98
CA ILE A 437 27.12 27.07 15.49
C ILE A 437 26.11 26.66 14.43
N GLU A 438 26.17 25.41 13.96
CA GLU A 438 25.24 24.87 12.98
C GLU A 438 24.69 23.52 13.42
N ALA A 439 23.37 23.41 13.51
CA ALA A 439 22.69 22.12 13.62
C ALA A 439 22.36 21.59 12.23
N LYS A 440 22.62 20.32 11.96
CA LYS A 440 22.60 19.73 10.62
C LYS A 440 21.86 18.41 10.55
N CYS A 441 21.14 18.20 9.45
CA CYS A 441 20.66 16.91 9.00
C CYS A 441 21.33 16.62 7.64
N SER A 442 22.27 15.69 7.59
CA SER A 442 23.17 15.45 6.45
C SER A 442 22.93 14.09 5.78
N GLY A 443 23.43 13.92 4.56
CA GLY A 443 23.33 12.68 3.79
C GLY A 443 22.07 12.60 2.93
N ILE A 444 21.47 13.74 2.60
CA ILE A 444 20.25 13.84 1.83
C ILE A 444 20.55 13.78 0.33
N LYS A 445 19.81 12.95 -0.41
CA LYS A 445 19.91 12.87 -1.87
C LYS A 445 18.78 13.65 -2.52
N LEU A 446 19.13 14.63 -3.36
CA LEU A 446 18.21 15.49 -4.09
C LEU A 446 18.31 15.24 -5.58
N LYS A 447 17.16 15.22 -6.27
CA LYS A 447 17.10 15.03 -7.72
C LYS A 447 16.71 16.32 -8.43
N LYS A 448 17.40 16.63 -9.51
CA LYS A 448 17.08 17.76 -10.41
C LYS A 448 15.63 17.69 -10.89
N GLY A 449 14.93 18.82 -10.85
CA GLY A 449 13.52 18.93 -11.22
C GLY A 449 12.55 18.40 -10.17
N GLY A 450 13.06 17.79 -9.09
CA GLY A 450 12.24 17.36 -7.98
C GLY A 450 11.70 18.53 -7.18
N VAL A 451 10.45 18.41 -6.74
CA VAL A 451 9.79 19.36 -5.83
C VAL A 451 9.64 18.69 -4.48
N TYR A 452 10.09 19.36 -3.43
CA TYR A 452 10.13 18.86 -2.07
C TYR A 452 9.42 19.81 -1.12
N ILE A 453 8.82 19.26 -0.06
CA ILE A 453 8.31 20.05 1.07
C ILE A 453 9.23 19.82 2.26
N LEU A 454 9.87 20.88 2.75
CA LEU A 454 10.59 20.90 4.02
C LEU A 454 9.63 21.26 5.13
N GLU A 455 9.47 20.36 6.09
CA GLU A 455 8.65 20.56 7.28
C GLU A 455 9.44 20.27 8.54
N PHE A 456 9.21 21.04 9.60
CA PHE A 456 9.69 20.77 10.95
C PHE A 456 8.88 21.59 11.98
N GLU A 457 9.00 21.23 13.25
CA GLU A 457 8.49 22.00 14.37
C GLU A 457 9.64 22.57 15.17
N HIS A 458 9.46 23.79 15.66
CA HIS A 458 10.50 24.46 16.45
C HIS A 458 9.92 25.32 17.55
N ASN A 459 10.71 25.56 18.60
CA ASN A 459 10.44 26.56 19.62
C ASN A 459 11.73 27.04 20.31
N SER A 460 11.63 28.19 20.98
CA SER A 460 12.70 28.78 21.79
C SER A 460 12.10 29.73 22.83
N TYR A 461 12.75 29.91 23.95
CA TYR A 461 12.35 30.90 24.95
C TYR A 461 12.60 32.36 24.53
N LYS A 462 13.43 32.59 23.51
CA LYS A 462 13.72 33.92 22.97
C LYS A 462 13.11 34.07 21.58
N GLU A 463 12.53 35.24 21.32
CA GLU A 463 12.11 35.63 19.98
C GLU A 463 13.32 36.10 19.19
N THR A 464 13.65 35.41 18.11
CA THR A 464 14.74 35.77 17.18
C THR A 464 14.49 35.12 15.83
N GLU A 465 15.32 35.42 14.84
CA GLU A 465 15.33 34.76 13.54
C GLU A 465 16.48 33.75 13.48
N VAL A 466 16.15 32.50 13.09
CA VAL A 466 17.12 31.44 12.86
C VAL A 466 17.12 31.11 11.37
N PRO A 467 18.27 31.29 10.67
CA PRO A 467 18.39 30.91 9.27
C PRO A 467 18.26 29.40 9.09
N VAL A 468 17.52 28.99 8.03
CA VAL A 468 17.32 27.61 7.59
C VAL A 468 17.82 27.49 6.16
N ILE A 469 18.72 26.56 5.90
CA ILE A 469 19.40 26.43 4.61
C ILE A 469 19.35 24.95 4.19
N LEU A 470 18.97 24.70 2.94
CA LEU A 470 19.22 23.43 2.27
C LEU A 470 20.38 23.64 1.31
N ARG A 471 21.51 22.98 1.57
CA ARG A 471 22.74 23.17 0.80
C ARG A 471 23.46 21.86 0.52
N GLY A 472 24.19 21.82 -0.58
CA GLY A 472 25.23 20.86 -0.87
C GLY A 472 26.62 21.43 -0.55
N LYS A 473 27.67 20.74 -1.02
CA LYS A 473 29.06 21.14 -0.78
C LYS A 473 29.36 22.54 -1.33
N ASP A 474 28.95 22.84 -2.55
CA ASP A 474 29.31 24.05 -3.30
C ASP A 474 28.10 24.90 -3.70
N LYS A 475 26.88 24.51 -3.28
CA LYS A 475 25.64 25.16 -3.69
C LYS A 475 24.61 25.27 -2.57
N VAL A 476 23.88 26.37 -2.56
CA VAL A 476 22.68 26.57 -1.75
C VAL A 476 21.45 26.32 -2.63
N HIS A 477 20.69 25.28 -2.30
CA HIS A 477 19.43 24.94 -2.98
C HIS A 477 18.27 25.80 -2.49
N PHE A 478 18.28 26.13 -1.20
CA PHE A 478 17.22 26.93 -0.57
C PHE A 478 17.74 27.65 0.66
N LYS A 479 17.24 28.86 0.91
CA LYS A 479 17.52 29.65 2.11
C LYS A 479 16.30 30.41 2.54
N ASP A 480 16.00 30.34 3.85
CA ASP A 480 14.90 31.06 4.51
C ASP A 480 15.31 31.33 5.97
N SER A 481 14.42 31.88 6.79
CA SER A 481 14.58 32.00 8.23
C SER A 481 13.26 31.70 8.95
N VAL A 482 13.35 31.26 10.22
CA VAL A 482 12.19 31.07 11.09
C VAL A 482 12.24 32.03 12.27
N LYS A 483 11.08 32.61 12.59
CA LYS A 483 10.90 33.40 13.81
C LYS A 483 10.59 32.46 14.97
N THR A 484 11.46 32.44 15.96
CA THR A 484 11.29 31.59 17.13
C THR A 484 10.38 32.24 18.17
N SER A 485 9.69 31.44 18.93
CA SER A 485 8.87 31.84 20.08
C SER A 485 8.80 30.71 21.11
N ASN A 486 8.25 30.97 22.28
CA ASN A 486 8.05 29.95 23.32
C ASN A 486 6.99 28.90 22.92
N ASN A 487 6.11 29.25 21.97
CA ASN A 487 5.12 28.32 21.45
C ASN A 487 5.76 27.43 20.37
N LYS A 488 5.46 26.15 20.42
CA LYS A 488 5.84 25.21 19.37
C LYS A 488 5.16 25.60 18.06
N THR A 489 5.95 25.89 17.03
CA THR A 489 5.49 26.39 15.73
C THR A 489 5.89 25.42 14.64
N LYS A 490 4.98 25.16 13.69
CA LYS A 490 5.26 24.34 12.51
C LYS A 490 5.73 25.22 11.37
N TYR A 491 6.84 24.80 10.74
CA TYR A 491 7.35 25.35 9.48
C TYR A 491 7.01 24.42 8.33
N SER A 492 6.69 24.97 7.15
CA SER A 492 6.47 24.20 5.92
C SER A 492 6.77 25.07 4.70
N LYS A 493 7.62 24.56 3.80
CA LYS A 493 7.99 25.24 2.55
C LYS A 493 8.22 24.27 1.41
N GLU A 494 7.70 24.64 0.24
CA GLU A 494 7.97 23.95 -1.03
C GLU A 494 9.27 24.45 -1.64
N ILE A 495 10.11 23.52 -2.12
CA ILE A 495 11.44 23.77 -2.66
C ILE A 495 11.57 22.99 -3.97
N THR A 496 11.95 23.69 -5.04
CA THR A 496 12.29 23.06 -6.33
C THR A 496 13.81 22.95 -6.47
N ILE A 497 14.30 21.75 -6.81
CA ILE A 497 15.72 21.47 -6.96
C ILE A 497 16.16 21.62 -8.42
N GLU A 498 17.16 22.46 -8.65
CA GLU A 498 17.66 22.77 -10.01
C GLU A 498 18.72 21.82 -10.52
N GLU A 499 19.42 21.10 -9.63
CA GLU A 499 20.46 20.11 -9.99
C GLU A 499 20.53 18.99 -8.94
N ASN A 500 21.08 17.83 -9.35
CA ASN A 500 21.27 16.70 -8.45
C ASN A 500 22.26 17.04 -7.33
N ASP A 501 22.02 16.50 -6.14
CA ASP A 501 22.92 16.54 -5.02
C ASP A 501 22.85 15.22 -4.23
N ASP A 502 23.96 14.52 -4.13
CA ASP A 502 24.00 13.19 -3.47
C ASP A 502 24.31 13.27 -1.98
N ASN A 503 24.62 14.47 -1.46
CA ASN A 503 24.99 14.67 -0.06
C ASN A 503 24.60 16.06 0.47
N ALA A 504 23.37 16.46 0.19
CA ALA A 504 22.83 17.72 0.71
C ALA A 504 22.58 17.64 2.22
N GLU A 505 22.54 18.81 2.86
CA GLU A 505 22.24 18.97 4.27
C GLU A 505 21.22 20.08 4.53
N ILE A 506 20.32 19.87 5.49
CA ILE A 506 19.47 20.90 6.07
C ILE A 506 20.25 21.48 7.26
N VAL A 507 20.44 22.79 7.27
CA VAL A 507 21.27 23.50 8.25
C VAL A 507 20.47 24.58 8.94
N TYR A 508 20.54 24.61 10.27
CA TYR A 508 20.01 25.68 11.12
C TYR A 508 21.19 26.42 11.74
N GLN A 509 21.31 27.74 11.46
CA GLN A 509 22.44 28.55 11.87
C GLN A 509 22.14 29.30 13.17
N LEU A 510 22.88 28.98 14.21
CA LEU A 510 22.69 29.48 15.58
C LEU A 510 23.89 30.32 16.09
N GLY A 511 24.90 30.52 15.27
CA GLY A 511 26.01 31.41 15.59
C GLY A 511 25.52 32.84 15.89
N THR A 512 26.27 33.59 16.68
CA THR A 512 25.89 34.92 17.22
C THR A 512 24.72 34.95 18.22
N LEU A 513 24.09 33.82 18.55
CA LEU A 513 23.00 33.74 19.53
C LEU A 513 23.53 33.29 20.90
N ASP A 514 23.73 34.22 21.80
CA ASP A 514 24.21 33.95 23.17
C ASP A 514 23.06 33.51 24.08
N SER A 515 23.35 32.53 24.94
CA SER A 515 22.38 32.00 25.92
C SER A 515 21.02 31.73 25.28
N PHE A 516 21.04 30.98 24.16
CA PHE A 516 19.88 30.69 23.34
C PHE A 516 19.59 29.19 23.34
N GLN A 517 18.35 28.81 23.63
CA GLN A 517 17.88 27.45 23.54
C GLN A 517 17.01 27.28 22.29
N PHE A 518 17.29 26.26 21.50
CA PHE A 518 16.53 25.94 20.30
C PHE A 518 16.15 24.47 20.28
N THR A 519 14.89 24.19 20.05
CA THR A 519 14.38 22.83 19.91
C THR A 519 13.82 22.64 18.51
N LEU A 520 14.21 21.55 17.85
CA LEU A 520 13.71 21.12 16.56
C LEU A 520 13.15 19.72 16.66
N SER A 521 12.03 19.45 16.02
CA SER A 521 11.43 18.12 15.96
C SER A 521 10.66 17.91 14.65
N ASN A 522 10.36 16.65 14.33
CA ASN A 522 9.58 16.28 13.14
C ASN A 522 10.16 16.84 11.84
N ILE A 523 11.50 16.83 11.70
CA ILE A 523 12.18 17.31 10.49
C ILE A 523 11.92 16.32 9.37
N LYS A 524 11.32 16.77 8.27
CA LYS A 524 11.01 15.98 7.07
C LYS A 524 11.32 16.79 5.81
N LEU A 525 11.82 16.12 4.79
CA LEU A 525 11.98 16.66 3.45
C LEU A 525 11.31 15.70 2.47
N THR A 526 10.00 15.90 2.24
CA THR A 526 9.19 14.98 1.45
C THR A 526 9.19 15.37 -0.02
N LYS A 527 9.60 14.46 -0.91
CA LYS A 527 9.48 14.67 -2.35
C LYS A 527 8.02 14.54 -2.78
N ILE A 528 7.48 15.56 -3.46
CA ILE A 528 6.09 15.59 -3.91
C ILE A 528 5.94 15.53 -5.43
N LYS A 529 7.05 15.75 -6.18
CA LYS A 529 7.07 15.65 -7.64
C LYS A 529 8.47 15.30 -8.16
#